data_eeda8766deaae36690b5b25cdcc13fad
#
_entry.id   eeda8766deaae36690b5b25cdcc13fad
#
_cell.length_a   1.000
_cell.length_b   1.000
_cell.length_c   1.000
_cell.angle_alpha   90.00
_cell.angle_beta   90.00
_cell.angle_gamma   90.00
#
_symmetry.space_group_name_H-M   'P 1'
#
loop_
_entity.id
_entity.type
_entity.pdbx_description
1 polymer ?
#
loop_
_entity_poly.entity_id
_entity_poly.type
_entity_poly.pdbx_seq_one_letter_code
_entity_poly.pdbx_strand_id
1 'polypeptide(L)'
;MSEKKKVKNAEYDVVVVGGGMSGICAALAAARHGVRTALVHDRHVLGGNGSSEIRMHICGASENLAKPDLEEGGILYEIMLDNKRRNDYYNFSIWDMILFSTVKRQENLTVYLNTAMESCEMGEDSTIRSIDAYQLTTETHWRISGKVFIDCTGNATLGYYAGAEFRTGCEGRDEFHEPDAPAEANNDRMGNTLLFKAVDRGHPVKFTKPDFARTFTEEELKYRTHSAVHGAQIKGKVDKAYVRMTSFSTSSVDYGYWWIELPGRTDDIIDEYEEIRDELVSCIYGIWDHLKNGGDHGAENYDLEWVGMLPGSREGRRLVGDYILNENDVLSNRQFEDAVAYGGWPMDIHTAKGLYDFDELPSKVISFDGAYTIPYRSYYSKNISNLMMAGRDISASKMAMGSTRVMGTCAIGGQAAGTAAALCIKYDCNPRGVGEHITELQQLLLKDDAYIPGIRNEDPADLARGAKVTATSAQEGFAPENVINGISRDEDGHRNLWISGEGRAGGETLSLELAEEQPVSEVHLTFDPNFHYPIKITLSRKRQAQQRIGVPPELVRDYTVALWQGDKKVAEQTVTRNVQRKNIVTFPKTECDRITVTVNQTNGSNEAHIYEVRVYS
;
A
#
# COMPACT_ATOMS: atom_id res chain seq x y z
N MET A 1 -2.71 -19.22 45.41
CA MET A 1 -3.86 -18.58 44.77
C MET A 1 -3.50 -18.39 43.30
N SER A 2 -4.12 -19.12 42.37
CA SER A 2 -3.93 -18.82 40.95
C SER A 2 -4.67 -17.51 40.70
N GLU A 3 -3.94 -16.45 40.47
CA GLU A 3 -4.54 -15.21 39.98
C GLU A 3 -5.31 -15.52 38.69
N LYS A 4 -6.59 -15.19 38.69
CA LYS A 4 -7.42 -15.38 37.50
C LYS A 4 -6.86 -14.46 36.41
N LYS A 5 -6.42 -15.05 35.28
CA LYS A 5 -6.06 -14.29 34.08
C LYS A 5 -7.14 -13.24 33.80
N LYS A 6 -6.72 -11.99 33.58
CA LYS A 6 -7.64 -10.90 33.20
C LYS A 6 -8.11 -11.14 31.76
N VAL A 7 -9.26 -11.76 31.60
CA VAL A 7 -9.86 -12.02 30.28
C VAL A 7 -10.95 -10.98 30.04
N LYS A 8 -10.91 -10.33 28.86
CA LYS A 8 -11.94 -9.43 28.38
C LYS A 8 -12.50 -9.93 27.05
N ASN A 9 -13.80 -9.77 26.87
CA ASN A 9 -14.49 -10.08 25.62
C ASN A 9 -14.81 -8.79 24.86
N ALA A 10 -14.72 -8.86 23.53
CA ALA A 10 -15.13 -7.80 22.62
C ALA A 10 -15.78 -8.42 21.39
N GLU A 11 -16.72 -7.70 20.78
CA GLU A 11 -17.49 -8.18 19.64
C GLU A 11 -17.55 -7.10 18.54
N TYR A 12 -17.25 -7.50 17.32
CA TYR A 12 -17.23 -6.66 16.14
C TYR A 12 -17.94 -7.32 14.96
N ASP A 13 -18.24 -6.57 13.92
CA ASP A 13 -18.71 -7.13 12.67
C ASP A 13 -17.52 -7.65 11.84
N VAL A 14 -16.41 -6.87 11.80
CA VAL A 14 -15.17 -7.21 11.09
C VAL A 14 -13.98 -7.17 12.04
N VAL A 15 -13.13 -8.19 11.98
CA VAL A 15 -11.88 -8.27 12.74
C VAL A 15 -10.70 -8.38 11.77
N VAL A 16 -9.86 -7.37 11.75
CA VAL A 16 -8.63 -7.32 10.95
C VAL A 16 -7.44 -7.66 11.85
N VAL A 17 -6.68 -8.68 11.49
CA VAL A 17 -5.47 -9.10 12.22
C VAL A 17 -4.24 -8.74 11.41
N GLY A 18 -3.36 -7.90 11.99
CA GLY A 18 -2.18 -7.36 11.32
C GLY A 18 -2.34 -5.89 10.95
N GLY A 19 -1.48 -5.02 11.51
CA GLY A 19 -1.52 -3.56 11.33
C GLY A 19 -0.47 -3.04 10.33
N GLY A 20 -0.09 -3.85 9.32
CA GLY A 20 0.67 -3.40 8.15
C GLY A 20 -0.17 -2.49 7.25
N MET A 21 0.40 -2.03 6.12
CA MET A 21 -0.32 -1.11 5.22
C MET A 21 -1.63 -1.72 4.70
N SER A 22 -1.67 -3.03 4.39
CA SER A 22 -2.90 -3.72 4.00
C SER A 22 -3.96 -3.71 5.09
N GLY A 23 -3.57 -4.03 6.34
CA GLY A 23 -4.52 -4.08 7.46
C GLY A 23 -5.05 -2.70 7.86
N ILE A 24 -4.22 -1.66 7.78
CA ILE A 24 -4.66 -0.27 7.98
C ILE A 24 -5.74 0.09 6.96
N CYS A 25 -5.48 -0.17 5.66
CA CYS A 25 -6.42 0.15 4.60
C CYS A 25 -7.70 -0.70 4.69
N ALA A 26 -7.59 -2.00 5.07
CA ALA A 26 -8.74 -2.87 5.28
C ALA A 26 -9.63 -2.39 6.43
N ALA A 27 -9.02 -2.07 7.58
CA ALA A 27 -9.76 -1.63 8.75
C ALA A 27 -10.44 -0.27 8.54
N LEU A 28 -9.74 0.67 7.88
CA LEU A 28 -10.31 1.98 7.54
C LEU A 28 -11.45 1.84 6.54
N ALA A 29 -11.30 1.02 5.49
CA ALA A 29 -12.34 0.81 4.49
C ALA A 29 -13.60 0.22 5.12
N ALA A 30 -13.47 -0.87 5.89
CA ALA A 30 -14.61 -1.48 6.57
C ALA A 30 -15.33 -0.48 7.51
N ALA A 31 -14.57 0.24 8.34
CA ALA A 31 -15.14 1.21 9.28
C ALA A 31 -15.84 2.38 8.58
N ARG A 32 -15.31 2.88 7.45
CA ARG A 32 -15.91 3.96 6.64
C ARG A 32 -17.23 3.54 6.01
N HIS A 33 -17.38 2.26 5.68
CA HIS A 33 -18.65 1.68 5.23
C HIS A 33 -19.60 1.33 6.39
N GLY A 34 -19.36 1.85 7.59
CA GLY A 34 -20.30 1.85 8.72
C GLY A 34 -20.28 0.60 9.58
N VAL A 35 -19.40 -0.39 9.34
CA VAL A 35 -19.34 -1.62 10.14
C VAL A 35 -18.40 -1.46 11.34
N ARG A 36 -18.78 -2.06 12.48
CA ARG A 36 -17.93 -2.06 13.69
C ARG A 36 -16.72 -2.93 13.45
N THR A 37 -15.54 -2.32 13.44
CA THR A 37 -14.29 -2.96 13.03
C THR A 37 -13.28 -2.95 14.17
N ALA A 38 -12.57 -4.08 14.36
CA ALA A 38 -11.37 -4.17 15.18
C ALA A 38 -10.13 -4.29 14.30
N LEU A 39 -9.05 -3.56 14.65
CA LEU A 39 -7.71 -3.77 14.11
C LEU A 39 -6.81 -4.27 15.24
N VAL A 40 -6.33 -5.51 15.12
CA VAL A 40 -5.47 -6.17 16.12
C VAL A 40 -4.04 -6.24 15.58
N HIS A 41 -3.07 -5.72 16.35
CA HIS A 41 -1.68 -5.65 15.90
C HIS A 41 -0.71 -5.95 17.04
N ASP A 42 0.26 -6.81 16.78
CA ASP A 42 1.26 -7.29 17.73
C ASP A 42 2.34 -6.26 18.10
N ARG A 43 2.48 -5.18 17.31
CA ARG A 43 3.46 -4.12 17.53
C ARG A 43 2.83 -2.88 18.15
N HIS A 44 3.69 -1.98 18.66
CA HIS A 44 3.27 -0.68 19.19
C HIS A 44 3.13 0.40 18.11
N VAL A 45 3.71 0.19 16.93
CA VAL A 45 3.59 1.08 15.76
C VAL A 45 2.92 0.35 14.60
N LEU A 46 2.14 1.08 13.83
CA LEU A 46 1.48 0.60 12.62
C LEU A 46 2.38 0.75 11.39
N GLY A 47 2.02 0.08 10.29
CA GLY A 47 2.72 0.20 9.01
C GLY A 47 3.53 -1.02 8.59
N GLY A 48 3.77 -1.97 9.50
CA GLY A 48 4.54 -3.19 9.21
C GLY A 48 5.93 -2.87 8.67
N ASN A 49 6.30 -3.40 7.51
CA ASN A 49 7.60 -3.11 6.88
C ASN A 49 7.83 -1.62 6.58
N GLY A 50 6.77 -0.82 6.44
CA GLY A 50 6.85 0.64 6.24
C GLY A 50 6.95 1.45 7.53
N SER A 51 6.90 0.83 8.72
CA SER A 51 7.02 1.50 10.01
C SER A 51 8.44 1.98 10.32
N SER A 52 8.60 2.75 11.39
CA SER A 52 9.92 3.16 11.89
C SER A 52 10.80 2.01 12.34
N GLU A 53 10.24 0.83 12.63
CA GLU A 53 10.98 -0.35 13.07
C GLU A 53 11.82 -0.96 11.93
N ILE A 54 11.31 -0.92 10.68
CA ILE A 54 11.94 -1.55 9.51
C ILE A 54 12.37 -0.52 8.48
N ARG A 55 11.56 0.53 8.25
CA ARG A 55 11.82 1.68 7.36
C ARG A 55 11.92 1.33 5.87
N MET A 56 11.28 0.25 5.44
CA MET A 56 11.16 -0.01 4.00
C MET A 56 10.26 1.05 3.36
N HIS A 57 10.70 1.60 2.22
CA HIS A 57 9.86 2.53 1.46
C HIS A 57 8.68 1.81 0.80
N ILE A 58 7.57 2.55 0.60
CA ILE A 58 6.37 2.00 -0.01
C ILE A 58 6.57 1.93 -1.53
N CYS A 59 6.84 0.71 -2.05
CA CYS A 59 6.81 0.42 -3.47
C CYS A 59 5.39 0.10 -3.92
N GLY A 60 5.12 0.27 -5.21
CA GLY A 60 3.82 -0.01 -5.80
C GLY A 60 3.86 -0.15 -7.32
N ALA A 61 2.68 -0.18 -7.93
CA ALA A 61 2.49 -0.39 -9.37
C ALA A 61 3.14 0.69 -10.23
N SER A 62 3.32 1.91 -9.72
CA SER A 62 4.03 2.99 -10.41
C SER A 62 5.50 2.70 -10.70
N GLU A 63 6.04 1.59 -10.20
CA GLU A 63 7.45 1.21 -10.36
C GLU A 63 8.40 2.40 -10.08
N ASN A 64 8.11 3.13 -9.01
CA ASN A 64 8.87 4.31 -8.60
C ASN A 64 9.01 5.38 -9.71
N LEU A 65 7.89 5.73 -10.36
CA LEU A 65 7.73 6.69 -11.46
C LEU A 65 8.08 6.18 -12.87
N ALA A 66 8.42 4.93 -13.05
CA ALA A 66 8.50 4.38 -14.40
C ALA A 66 7.12 4.33 -15.08
N LYS A 67 6.07 4.18 -14.26
CA LYS A 67 4.66 4.12 -14.65
C LYS A 67 3.83 5.03 -13.72
N PRO A 68 3.96 6.36 -13.80
CA PRO A 68 3.33 7.27 -12.83
C PRO A 68 1.80 7.17 -12.81
N ASP A 69 1.18 6.89 -13.94
CA ASP A 69 -0.28 6.75 -14.07
C ASP A 69 -0.83 5.54 -13.29
N LEU A 70 0.04 4.62 -12.85
CA LEU A 70 -0.29 3.47 -12.03
C LEU A 70 -0.04 3.69 -10.52
N GLU A 71 0.24 4.91 -10.06
CA GLU A 71 0.38 5.19 -8.62
C GLU A 71 -0.92 4.83 -7.90
N GLU A 72 -0.81 4.11 -6.78
CA GLU A 72 -1.95 3.67 -6.01
C GLU A 72 -2.72 4.86 -5.41
N GLY A 73 -4.04 4.86 -5.59
CA GLY A 73 -4.97 5.86 -5.04
C GLY A 73 -5.56 5.45 -3.69
N GLY A 74 -6.77 5.93 -3.42
CA GLY A 74 -7.57 5.55 -2.27
C GLY A 74 -6.97 5.93 -0.92
N ILE A 75 -7.23 5.11 0.08
CA ILE A 75 -6.81 5.33 1.47
C ILE A 75 -5.28 5.48 1.60
N LEU A 76 -4.51 4.70 0.84
CA LEU A 76 -3.05 4.80 0.86
C LEU A 76 -2.59 6.21 0.45
N TYR A 77 -3.13 6.74 -0.64
CA TYR A 77 -2.73 8.05 -1.16
C TYR A 77 -3.16 9.19 -0.22
N GLU A 78 -4.34 9.08 0.39
CA GLU A 78 -4.82 9.99 1.43
C GLU A 78 -3.82 10.09 2.59
N ILE A 79 -3.33 8.93 3.09
CA ILE A 79 -2.35 8.87 4.17
C ILE A 79 -1.02 9.49 3.73
N MET A 80 -0.57 9.22 2.50
CA MET A 80 0.66 9.79 1.95
C MET A 80 0.58 11.30 1.77
N LEU A 81 -0.56 11.85 1.38
CA LEU A 81 -0.79 13.31 1.30
C LEU A 81 -0.76 13.96 2.69
N ASP A 82 -1.38 13.32 3.72
CA ASP A 82 -1.30 13.83 5.09
C ASP A 82 0.15 13.77 5.62
N ASN A 83 0.90 12.71 5.27
CA ASN A 83 2.33 12.64 5.56
C ASN A 83 3.10 13.77 4.88
N LYS A 84 2.84 14.04 3.60
CA LYS A 84 3.51 15.10 2.85
C LYS A 84 3.28 16.48 3.46
N ARG A 85 2.09 16.73 3.98
CA ARG A 85 1.74 17.97 4.69
C ARG A 85 2.50 18.17 6.00
N ARG A 86 2.84 17.07 6.73
CA ARG A 86 3.30 17.13 8.13
C ARG A 86 4.76 16.67 8.31
N ASN A 87 5.36 16.07 7.30
CA ASN A 87 6.61 15.33 7.42
C ASN A 87 7.52 15.50 6.19
N ASP A 88 7.79 16.74 5.83
CA ASP A 88 8.61 17.07 4.64
C ASP A 88 10.05 16.53 4.70
N TYR A 89 10.53 16.18 5.90
CA TYR A 89 11.88 15.67 6.12
C TYR A 89 11.94 14.14 6.29
N TYR A 90 10.89 13.43 5.91
CA TYR A 90 10.84 11.96 5.85
C TYR A 90 11.18 11.26 7.17
N ASN A 91 10.74 11.81 8.30
CA ASN A 91 10.93 11.23 9.62
C ASN A 91 9.96 10.06 9.83
N PHE A 92 10.50 8.85 10.03
CA PHE A 92 9.68 7.66 10.22
C PHE A 92 8.89 7.66 11.53
N SER A 93 9.36 8.30 12.60
CA SER A 93 8.56 8.43 13.83
C SER A 93 7.36 9.34 13.65
N ILE A 94 7.47 10.38 12.82
CA ILE A 94 6.32 11.22 12.44
C ILE A 94 5.36 10.45 11.54
N TRP A 95 5.87 9.63 10.63
CA TRP A 95 5.08 8.72 9.81
C TRP A 95 4.24 7.75 10.67
N ASP A 96 4.83 7.10 11.69
CA ASP A 96 4.10 6.25 12.62
C ASP A 96 2.95 7.00 13.32
N MET A 97 3.20 8.25 13.73
CA MET A 97 2.17 9.10 14.34
C MET A 97 1.03 9.45 13.37
N ILE A 98 1.35 9.62 12.08
CA ILE A 98 0.33 9.86 11.05
C ILE A 98 -0.54 8.61 10.89
N LEU A 99 0.05 7.43 10.73
CA LEU A 99 -0.68 6.16 10.66
C LEU A 99 -1.56 5.96 11.90
N PHE A 100 -0.99 6.11 13.09
CA PHE A 100 -1.73 5.99 14.35
C PHE A 100 -2.91 6.97 14.43
N SER A 101 -2.66 8.26 14.12
CA SER A 101 -3.69 9.27 14.22
C SER A 101 -4.83 9.06 13.21
N THR A 102 -4.54 8.50 12.03
CA THR A 102 -5.54 8.19 11.00
C THR A 102 -6.49 7.09 11.48
N VAL A 103 -5.96 5.96 11.96
CA VAL A 103 -6.82 4.86 12.44
C VAL A 103 -7.52 5.22 13.76
N LYS A 104 -6.85 5.96 14.66
CA LYS A 104 -7.41 6.30 15.97
C LYS A 104 -8.58 7.27 15.92
N ARG A 105 -8.62 8.12 14.91
CA ARG A 105 -9.71 9.08 14.70
C ARG A 105 -10.87 8.54 13.88
N GLN A 106 -10.69 7.36 13.25
CA GLN A 106 -11.73 6.74 12.45
C GLN A 106 -12.87 6.26 13.35
N GLU A 107 -14.08 6.72 13.09
CA GLU A 107 -15.30 6.21 13.72
C GLU A 107 -15.52 4.74 13.35
N ASN A 108 -16.20 3.99 14.17
CA ASN A 108 -16.44 2.55 14.04
C ASN A 108 -15.18 1.67 14.05
N LEU A 109 -13.99 2.20 14.35
CA LEU A 109 -12.73 1.48 14.41
C LEU A 109 -12.14 1.45 15.82
N THR A 110 -11.95 0.24 16.35
CA THR A 110 -11.20 0.01 17.60
C THR A 110 -9.84 -0.60 17.28
N VAL A 111 -8.77 0.00 17.84
CA VAL A 111 -7.39 -0.44 17.58
C VAL A 111 -6.79 -1.06 18.83
N TYR A 112 -6.29 -2.29 18.69
CA TYR A 112 -5.58 -3.06 19.70
C TYR A 112 -4.11 -3.16 19.31
N LEU A 113 -3.25 -2.30 19.85
CA LEU A 113 -1.79 -2.36 19.68
C LEU A 113 -1.15 -3.22 20.76
N ASN A 114 0.07 -3.69 20.53
CA ASN A 114 0.81 -4.61 21.39
C ASN A 114 -0.02 -5.86 21.74
N THR A 115 -0.84 -6.31 20.81
CA THR A 115 -1.83 -7.35 21.01
C THR A 115 -1.56 -8.48 20.01
N ALA A 116 -0.85 -9.49 20.46
CA ALA A 116 -0.51 -10.66 19.67
C ALA A 116 -1.65 -11.67 19.70
N MET A 117 -2.10 -12.12 18.53
CA MET A 117 -3.03 -13.23 18.42
C MET A 117 -2.33 -14.53 18.81
N GLU A 118 -2.94 -15.32 19.69
CA GLU A 118 -2.40 -16.58 20.21
C GLU A 118 -3.09 -17.80 19.60
N SER A 119 -4.39 -17.68 19.30
CA SER A 119 -5.22 -18.77 18.76
C SER A 119 -6.53 -18.23 18.19
N CYS A 120 -7.32 -19.11 17.57
CA CYS A 120 -8.70 -18.81 17.20
C CYS A 120 -9.64 -19.96 17.59
N GLU A 121 -10.91 -19.61 17.87
CA GLU A 121 -11.98 -20.57 18.11
C GLU A 121 -12.77 -20.77 16.82
N MET A 122 -12.86 -22.04 16.37
CA MET A 122 -13.57 -22.42 15.15
C MET A 122 -15.02 -22.82 15.43
N GLY A 123 -15.91 -22.50 14.50
CA GLY A 123 -17.28 -23.01 14.45
C GLY A 123 -17.40 -24.34 13.72
N GLU A 124 -18.63 -24.90 13.71
CA GLU A 124 -18.90 -26.19 13.05
C GLU A 124 -18.81 -26.10 11.52
N ASP A 125 -19.09 -24.94 10.93
CA ASP A 125 -19.16 -24.73 9.47
C ASP A 125 -17.88 -24.14 8.88
N SER A 126 -16.72 -24.50 9.41
CA SER A 126 -15.40 -23.95 9.01
C SER A 126 -15.40 -22.41 9.07
N THR A 127 -16.04 -21.85 10.09
CA THR A 127 -16.06 -20.42 10.39
C THR A 127 -15.19 -20.11 11.61
N ILE A 128 -14.52 -18.96 11.60
CA ILE A 128 -13.86 -18.41 12.78
C ILE A 128 -14.94 -17.72 13.64
N ARG A 129 -15.03 -18.08 14.93
CA ARG A 129 -15.93 -17.42 15.90
C ARG A 129 -15.25 -16.25 16.59
N SER A 130 -14.03 -16.48 17.04
CA SER A 130 -13.25 -15.48 17.76
C SER A 130 -11.76 -15.76 17.63
N ILE A 131 -10.96 -14.74 17.92
CA ILE A 131 -9.53 -14.87 18.18
C ILE A 131 -9.27 -14.66 19.67
N ASP A 132 -8.32 -15.42 20.22
CA ASP A 132 -7.72 -15.14 21.52
C ASP A 132 -6.41 -14.39 21.28
N ALA A 133 -6.21 -13.29 22.00
CA ALA A 133 -5.04 -12.43 21.84
C ALA A 133 -4.54 -11.92 23.20
N TYR A 134 -3.23 -11.75 23.35
CA TYR A 134 -2.61 -11.19 24.54
C TYR A 134 -2.06 -9.78 24.29
N GLN A 135 -2.59 -8.82 25.04
CA GLN A 135 -2.08 -7.45 25.04
C GLN A 135 -0.99 -7.29 26.09
N LEU A 136 0.25 -7.23 25.64
CA LEU A 136 1.44 -7.25 26.49
C LEU A 136 1.47 -6.09 27.50
N THR A 137 1.18 -4.87 27.05
CA THR A 137 1.31 -3.65 27.86
C THR A 137 0.28 -3.52 28.97
N THR A 138 -0.87 -4.19 28.85
CA THR A 138 -1.95 -4.16 29.86
C THR A 138 -2.14 -5.49 30.57
N GLU A 139 -1.32 -6.50 30.22
CA GLU A 139 -1.39 -7.89 30.74
C GLU A 139 -2.81 -8.46 30.63
N THR A 140 -3.49 -8.16 29.51
CA THR A 140 -4.89 -8.53 29.29
C THR A 140 -5.00 -9.56 28.18
N HIS A 141 -5.68 -10.69 28.47
CA HIS A 141 -6.14 -11.59 27.43
C HIS A 141 -7.47 -11.09 26.87
N TRP A 142 -7.52 -10.99 25.56
CA TRP A 142 -8.71 -10.60 24.83
C TRP A 142 -9.28 -11.81 24.09
N ARG A 143 -10.60 -11.97 24.14
CA ARG A 143 -11.35 -12.79 23.19
C ARG A 143 -12.16 -11.84 22.33
N ILE A 144 -11.83 -11.81 21.04
CA ILE A 144 -12.43 -10.87 20.07
C ILE A 144 -13.22 -11.68 19.05
N SER A 145 -14.55 -11.55 19.12
CA SER A 145 -15.48 -12.21 18.21
C SER A 145 -15.80 -11.33 16.99
N GLY A 146 -16.07 -11.96 15.86
CA GLY A 146 -16.42 -11.26 14.62
C GLY A 146 -17.28 -12.12 13.69
N LYS A 147 -17.92 -11.47 12.73
CA LYS A 147 -18.64 -12.15 11.63
C LYS A 147 -17.72 -12.45 10.46
N VAL A 148 -16.85 -11.48 10.10
CA VAL A 148 -15.85 -11.60 9.05
C VAL A 148 -14.47 -11.30 9.63
N PHE A 149 -13.48 -12.09 9.24
CA PHE A 149 -12.08 -11.94 9.65
C PHE A 149 -11.21 -11.67 8.42
N ILE A 150 -10.23 -10.76 8.56
CA ILE A 150 -9.28 -10.43 7.50
C ILE A 150 -7.87 -10.69 8.03
N ASP A 151 -7.16 -11.64 7.43
CA ASP A 151 -5.73 -11.88 7.71
C ASP A 151 -4.89 -10.84 6.95
N CYS A 152 -4.22 -9.98 7.70
CA CYS A 152 -3.24 -9.00 7.21
C CYS A 152 -1.90 -9.14 7.93
N THR A 153 -1.65 -10.33 8.52
CA THR A 153 -0.43 -10.59 9.30
C THR A 153 0.81 -10.72 8.42
N GLY A 154 0.61 -10.92 7.13
CA GLY A 154 1.64 -11.12 6.12
C GLY A 154 2.33 -12.49 6.18
N ASN A 155 2.21 -13.20 7.31
CA ASN A 155 2.63 -14.59 7.45
C ASN A 155 1.43 -15.55 7.43
N ALA A 156 0.23 -15.04 7.12
CA ALA A 156 -1.02 -15.78 7.17
C ALA A 156 -1.25 -16.48 8.53
N THR A 157 -0.96 -15.77 9.62
CA THR A 157 -0.99 -16.34 10.97
C THR A 157 -2.40 -16.72 11.39
N LEU A 158 -3.39 -15.86 11.11
CA LEU A 158 -4.79 -16.16 11.40
C LEU A 158 -5.28 -17.35 10.56
N GLY A 159 -5.00 -17.36 9.26
CA GLY A 159 -5.35 -18.46 8.36
C GLY A 159 -4.72 -19.78 8.80
N TYR A 160 -3.46 -19.75 9.22
CA TYR A 160 -2.76 -20.93 9.74
C TYR A 160 -3.45 -21.52 10.98
N TYR A 161 -3.77 -20.69 11.97
CA TYR A 161 -4.48 -21.14 13.17
C TYR A 161 -5.92 -21.60 12.88
N ALA A 162 -6.56 -21.01 11.87
CA ALA A 162 -7.90 -21.39 11.45
C ALA A 162 -7.93 -22.69 10.59
N GLY A 163 -6.78 -23.23 10.21
CA GLY A 163 -6.69 -24.39 9.32
C GLY A 163 -7.01 -24.09 7.86
N ALA A 164 -6.75 -22.84 7.41
CA ALA A 164 -6.87 -22.47 6.01
C ALA A 164 -5.81 -23.18 5.16
N GLU A 165 -6.17 -23.55 3.93
CA GLU A 165 -5.21 -24.04 2.94
C GLU A 165 -4.17 -22.93 2.64
N PHE A 166 -2.89 -23.28 2.61
CA PHE A 166 -1.82 -22.36 2.29
C PHE A 166 -0.69 -23.04 1.50
N ARG A 167 0.17 -22.20 0.91
CA ARG A 167 1.37 -22.60 0.17
C ARG A 167 2.61 -21.92 0.75
N THR A 168 3.76 -22.57 0.60
CA THR A 168 5.09 -22.05 0.91
C THR A 168 6.07 -22.50 -0.17
N GLY A 169 7.25 -21.89 -0.24
CA GLY A 169 8.25 -22.23 -1.25
C GLY A 169 7.82 -21.84 -2.68
N CYS A 170 8.38 -22.48 -3.67
CA CYS A 170 8.15 -22.20 -5.09
C CYS A 170 7.46 -23.38 -5.76
N GLU A 171 6.39 -23.10 -6.49
CA GLU A 171 5.69 -24.07 -7.33
C GLU A 171 6.58 -24.51 -8.51
N GLY A 172 6.41 -25.75 -8.96
CA GLY A 172 7.05 -26.24 -10.18
C GLY A 172 6.39 -25.66 -11.43
N ARG A 173 7.18 -25.50 -12.49
CA ARG A 173 6.74 -24.90 -13.77
C ARG A 173 5.45 -25.48 -14.31
N ASP A 174 5.29 -26.79 -14.22
CA ASP A 174 4.18 -27.50 -14.85
C ASP A 174 2.83 -27.25 -14.14
N GLU A 175 2.83 -26.79 -12.87
CA GLU A 175 1.59 -26.59 -12.12
C GLU A 175 0.74 -25.46 -12.70
N PHE A 176 1.37 -24.34 -13.05
CA PHE A 176 0.70 -23.17 -13.64
C PHE A 176 1.26 -22.82 -15.03
N HIS A 177 2.17 -23.63 -15.58
CA HIS A 177 2.89 -23.36 -16.83
C HIS A 177 3.65 -22.02 -16.79
N GLU A 178 4.23 -21.70 -15.64
CA GLU A 178 4.98 -20.47 -15.41
C GLU A 178 6.37 -20.54 -16.06
N PRO A 179 6.72 -19.66 -17.02
CA PRO A 179 7.96 -19.77 -17.79
C PRO A 179 9.24 -19.63 -16.96
N ASP A 180 9.22 -18.84 -15.92
CA ASP A 180 10.37 -18.53 -15.08
C ASP A 180 10.41 -19.32 -13.77
N ALA A 181 9.39 -20.14 -13.48
CA ALA A 181 9.37 -21.06 -12.34
C ALA A 181 10.39 -22.21 -12.52
N PRO A 182 10.91 -22.80 -11.44
CA PRO A 182 11.79 -23.95 -11.48
C PRO A 182 11.09 -25.15 -12.14
N ALA A 183 11.86 -26.11 -12.71
CA ALA A 183 11.29 -27.30 -13.32
C ALA A 183 10.46 -28.14 -12.33
N GLU A 184 10.95 -28.26 -11.10
CA GLU A 184 10.28 -28.97 -10.01
C GLU A 184 10.02 -28.00 -8.85
N ALA A 185 8.95 -28.23 -8.09
CA ALA A 185 8.66 -27.46 -6.89
C ALA A 185 9.80 -27.59 -5.86
N ASN A 186 10.10 -26.49 -5.17
CA ASN A 186 11.16 -26.48 -4.16
C ASN A 186 10.79 -25.56 -2.99
N ASN A 187 11.67 -25.50 -1.98
CA ASN A 187 11.49 -24.70 -0.78
C ASN A 187 12.20 -23.35 -0.82
N ASP A 188 12.59 -22.87 -2.01
CA ASP A 188 13.25 -21.58 -2.16
C ASP A 188 12.37 -20.42 -1.66
N ARG A 189 12.94 -19.56 -0.83
CA ARG A 189 12.26 -18.41 -0.24
C ARG A 189 13.09 -17.15 -0.36
N MET A 190 12.41 -16.03 -0.48
CA MET A 190 13.04 -14.72 -0.39
C MET A 190 13.34 -14.37 1.05
N GLY A 191 14.59 -14.01 1.34
CA GLY A 191 15.07 -13.78 2.69
C GLY A 191 14.43 -12.57 3.40
N ASN A 192 14.47 -12.63 4.73
CA ASN A 192 14.22 -11.48 5.59
C ASN A 192 15.39 -10.50 5.51
N THR A 193 15.13 -9.19 5.63
CA THR A 193 16.15 -8.13 5.51
C THR A 193 16.22 -7.28 6.76
N LEU A 194 17.45 -6.97 7.19
CA LEU A 194 17.72 -5.83 8.07
C LEU A 194 18.37 -4.70 7.30
N LEU A 195 17.99 -3.48 7.63
CA LEU A 195 18.54 -2.27 7.05
C LEU A 195 19.45 -1.56 8.04
N PHE A 196 20.44 -0.84 7.53
CA PHE A 196 21.12 0.21 8.29
C PHE A 196 21.19 1.50 7.49
N LYS A 197 21.39 2.60 8.18
CA LYS A 197 21.63 3.93 7.60
C LYS A 197 22.82 4.57 8.27
N ALA A 198 23.71 5.15 7.49
CA ALA A 198 24.84 5.94 7.97
C ALA A 198 24.68 7.41 7.57
N VAL A 199 25.48 8.27 8.19
CA VAL A 199 25.52 9.72 7.97
C VAL A 199 26.96 10.19 7.82
N ASP A 200 27.19 11.08 6.87
CA ASP A 200 28.49 11.78 6.74
C ASP A 200 28.62 12.83 7.85
N ARG A 201 29.65 12.68 8.69
CA ARG A 201 29.98 13.62 9.78
C ARG A 201 30.90 14.77 9.33
N GLY A 202 31.36 14.77 8.07
CA GLY A 202 32.29 15.77 7.54
C GLY A 202 33.72 15.65 8.07
N HIS A 203 34.06 14.61 8.80
CA HIS A 203 35.38 14.30 9.31
C HIS A 203 35.55 12.79 9.52
N PRO A 204 36.76 12.25 9.52
CA PRO A 204 36.98 10.83 9.73
C PRO A 204 36.45 10.32 11.07
N VAL A 205 35.67 9.24 11.02
CA VAL A 205 35.10 8.53 12.16
C VAL A 205 35.67 7.12 12.21
N LYS A 206 36.22 6.73 13.35
CA LYS A 206 36.76 5.38 13.56
C LYS A 206 35.64 4.41 13.87
N PHE A 207 35.77 3.20 13.36
CA PHE A 207 34.88 2.08 13.70
C PHE A 207 35.75 0.92 14.23
N THR A 208 35.30 0.32 15.34
CA THR A 208 35.88 -0.91 15.89
C THR A 208 34.88 -2.03 15.71
N LYS A 209 35.27 -3.06 14.97
CA LYS A 209 34.44 -4.25 14.72
C LYS A 209 34.12 -4.97 16.02
N PRO A 210 32.84 -5.26 16.31
CA PRO A 210 32.44 -6.14 17.41
C PRO A 210 32.89 -7.60 17.15
N ASP A 211 33.17 -8.34 18.21
CA ASP A 211 33.64 -9.74 18.10
C ASP A 211 32.59 -10.68 17.46
N PHE A 212 31.32 -10.39 17.62
CA PHE A 212 30.22 -11.17 17.00
C PHE A 212 30.04 -10.91 15.50
N ALA A 213 30.64 -9.84 14.95
CA ALA A 213 30.43 -9.45 13.57
C ALA A 213 31.17 -10.38 12.59
N ARG A 214 30.49 -10.74 11.51
CA ARG A 214 31.09 -11.50 10.41
C ARG A 214 32.21 -10.72 9.75
N THR A 215 33.06 -11.42 8.99
CA THR A 215 34.04 -10.81 8.11
C THR A 215 33.66 -11.13 6.68
N PHE A 216 33.67 -10.11 5.84
CA PHE A 216 33.41 -10.23 4.41
C PHE A 216 34.60 -9.74 3.61
N THR A 217 34.91 -10.44 2.52
CA THR A 217 35.92 -10.07 1.54
C THR A 217 35.27 -9.28 0.40
N GLU A 218 36.09 -8.55 -0.37
CA GLU A 218 35.65 -7.84 -1.59
C GLU A 218 35.02 -8.81 -2.61
N GLU A 219 35.54 -10.04 -2.74
CA GLU A 219 35.04 -11.05 -3.65
C GLU A 219 33.64 -11.55 -3.23
N GLU A 220 33.39 -11.74 -1.95
CA GLU A 220 32.07 -12.13 -1.43
C GLU A 220 31.02 -11.03 -1.62
N LEU A 221 31.43 -9.77 -1.63
CA LEU A 221 30.52 -8.63 -1.81
C LEU A 221 30.45 -8.11 -3.26
N LYS A 222 31.11 -8.77 -4.23
CA LYS A 222 31.22 -8.29 -5.62
C LYS A 222 29.89 -7.97 -6.31
N TYR A 223 28.83 -8.67 -5.95
CA TYR A 223 27.46 -8.46 -6.46
C TYR A 223 26.56 -7.71 -5.47
N ARG A 224 27.11 -7.26 -4.35
CA ARG A 224 26.39 -6.43 -3.38
C ARG A 224 27.03 -5.05 -3.39
N THR A 225 26.22 -4.03 -3.60
CA THR A 225 26.74 -2.67 -3.60
C THR A 225 27.21 -2.30 -2.20
N HIS A 226 28.50 -2.03 -2.04
CA HIS A 226 29.14 -1.78 -0.75
C HIS A 226 30.09 -0.58 -0.80
N SER A 227 29.61 0.57 -1.30
CA SER A 227 30.38 1.83 -1.33
C SER A 227 29.53 2.97 -0.79
N ALA A 228 30.14 3.90 -0.07
CA ALA A 228 29.53 5.15 0.33
C ALA A 228 29.47 6.17 -0.82
N VAL A 229 30.23 5.97 -1.89
CA VAL A 229 30.32 6.87 -3.04
C VAL A 229 29.25 6.53 -4.07
N HIS A 230 28.52 7.53 -4.56
CA HIS A 230 27.58 7.40 -5.66
C HIS A 230 28.24 6.85 -6.92
N GLY A 231 27.61 5.84 -7.53
CA GLY A 231 28.00 5.32 -8.84
C GLY A 231 29.08 4.25 -8.81
N ALA A 232 29.37 3.65 -7.65
CA ALA A 232 30.20 2.44 -7.59
C ALA A 232 29.59 1.37 -8.47
N GLN A 233 30.30 0.94 -9.51
CA GLN A 233 29.82 -0.04 -10.47
C GLN A 233 29.99 -1.45 -9.89
N ILE A 234 28.94 -2.24 -9.99
CA ILE A 234 29.04 -3.69 -9.80
C ILE A 234 29.93 -4.23 -10.93
N LYS A 235 31.02 -4.91 -10.57
CA LYS A 235 31.93 -5.51 -11.55
C LYS A 235 31.29 -6.77 -12.13
N GLY A 236 31.08 -6.80 -13.45
CA GLY A 236 30.59 -7.98 -14.18
C GLY A 236 29.57 -7.66 -15.28
N LYS A 237 29.15 -8.69 -16.01
CA LYS A 237 28.02 -8.58 -16.94
C LYS A 237 26.74 -8.57 -16.14
N VAL A 238 26.17 -7.41 -15.95
CA VAL A 238 24.92 -7.22 -15.22
C VAL A 238 23.81 -7.02 -16.23
N ASP A 239 22.67 -7.70 -16.03
CA ASP A 239 21.45 -7.50 -16.82
C ASP A 239 21.03 -6.02 -16.76
N LYS A 240 20.51 -5.50 -17.88
CA LYS A 240 20.00 -4.13 -17.97
C LYS A 240 18.89 -3.86 -16.95
N ALA A 241 18.05 -4.85 -16.65
CA ALA A 241 16.99 -4.76 -15.64
C ALA A 241 17.57 -4.61 -14.25
N TYR A 242 18.61 -5.36 -13.91
CA TYR A 242 19.31 -5.25 -12.63
C TYR A 242 20.02 -3.90 -12.49
N VAL A 243 20.72 -3.43 -13.53
CA VAL A 243 21.33 -2.10 -13.54
C VAL A 243 20.28 -1.01 -13.32
N ARG A 244 19.11 -1.15 -13.94
CA ARG A 244 17.98 -0.23 -13.73
C ARG A 244 17.50 -0.26 -12.29
N MET A 245 17.28 -1.43 -11.70
CA MET A 245 16.88 -1.58 -10.31
C MET A 245 17.92 -1.06 -9.33
N THR A 246 19.16 -1.46 -9.49
CA THR A 246 20.26 -1.01 -8.63
C THR A 246 20.56 0.48 -8.81
N SER A 247 20.37 1.05 -10.00
CA SER A 247 20.49 2.50 -10.20
C SER A 247 19.44 3.29 -9.43
N PHE A 248 18.32 2.67 -9.06
CA PHE A 248 17.26 3.28 -8.24
C PHE A 248 17.47 3.08 -6.74
N SER A 249 18.08 1.97 -6.33
CA SER A 249 18.21 1.59 -4.92
C SER A 249 19.61 1.78 -4.37
N THR A 250 20.56 2.14 -5.20
CA THR A 250 21.94 2.11 -4.86
C THR A 250 22.28 3.17 -3.87
N SER A 251 22.75 2.74 -2.88
CA SER A 251 24.04 2.23 -2.62
C SER A 251 25.01 3.24 -2.12
N SER A 252 24.55 4.35 -1.67
CA SER A 252 25.28 5.02 -0.64
C SER A 252 24.69 4.57 0.68
N VAL A 253 25.53 4.25 1.63
CA VAL A 253 25.16 3.82 2.98
C VAL A 253 24.23 4.80 3.70
N ASP A 254 24.06 6.01 3.19
CA ASP A 254 23.14 7.02 3.67
C ASP A 254 21.70 6.88 3.10
N TYR A 255 21.46 5.96 2.18
CA TYR A 255 20.15 5.70 1.60
C TYR A 255 19.40 4.51 2.20
N GLY A 256 19.98 3.83 3.17
CA GLY A 256 19.56 2.52 3.64
C GLY A 256 20.13 1.40 2.76
N TYR A 257 20.71 0.42 3.38
CA TYR A 257 21.34 -0.71 2.70
C TYR A 257 20.39 -1.91 2.71
N TRP A 258 19.87 -2.34 1.54
CA TRP A 258 18.76 -3.30 1.43
C TRP A 258 19.15 -4.74 1.09
N TRP A 259 20.42 -4.99 0.80
CA TRP A 259 20.90 -6.28 0.28
C TRP A 259 21.41 -7.23 1.34
N ILE A 260 21.21 -6.92 2.62
CA ILE A 260 21.51 -7.82 3.74
C ILE A 260 20.23 -8.60 4.04
N GLU A 261 20.16 -9.81 3.51
CA GLU A 261 18.98 -10.65 3.57
C GLU A 261 19.33 -12.13 3.70
N LEU A 262 18.58 -12.87 4.49
CA LEU A 262 18.77 -14.29 4.74
C LEU A 262 17.42 -15.03 4.79
N PRO A 263 17.30 -16.21 4.13
CA PRO A 263 16.07 -17.00 4.08
C PRO A 263 15.91 -17.97 5.27
N GLY A 264 16.92 -18.10 6.13
CA GLY A 264 17.00 -19.16 7.16
C GLY A 264 17.78 -20.37 6.66
N ARG A 265 17.83 -21.40 7.49
CA ARG A 265 18.56 -22.65 7.25
C ARG A 265 17.65 -23.84 7.07
N THR A 266 16.42 -23.75 7.57
CA THR A 266 15.40 -24.77 7.46
C THR A 266 14.31 -24.41 6.47
N ASP A 267 13.28 -25.23 6.40
CA ASP A 267 12.13 -25.01 5.52
C ASP A 267 11.08 -24.04 6.11
N ASP A 268 11.31 -23.46 7.29
CA ASP A 268 10.37 -22.49 7.91
C ASP A 268 11.05 -21.18 8.32
N ILE A 269 10.96 -20.18 7.44
CA ILE A 269 11.49 -18.83 7.66
C ILE A 269 10.80 -18.09 8.82
N ILE A 270 9.62 -18.57 9.26
CA ILE A 270 8.88 -17.98 10.36
C ILE A 270 9.42 -18.51 11.68
N ASP A 271 9.66 -19.82 11.77
CA ASP A 271 10.21 -20.48 12.97
C ASP A 271 11.62 -19.99 13.27
N GLU A 272 12.45 -19.79 12.24
CA GLU A 272 13.84 -19.32 12.37
C GLU A 272 13.99 -17.79 12.44
N TYR A 273 12.91 -17.03 12.62
CA TYR A 273 12.96 -15.58 12.50
C TYR A 273 13.96 -14.90 13.44
N GLU A 274 14.08 -15.38 14.68
CA GLU A 274 14.99 -14.83 15.69
C GLU A 274 16.45 -15.13 15.36
N GLU A 275 16.76 -16.35 14.92
CA GLU A 275 18.09 -16.78 14.49
C GLU A 275 18.53 -16.02 13.23
N ILE A 276 17.60 -15.81 12.30
CA ILE A 276 17.82 -14.97 11.10
C ILE A 276 18.17 -13.54 11.51
N ARG A 277 17.45 -12.96 12.47
CA ARG A 277 17.76 -11.62 12.99
C ARG A 277 19.17 -11.53 13.55
N ASP A 278 19.56 -12.47 14.40
CA ASP A 278 20.87 -12.47 15.05
C ASP A 278 21.99 -12.57 14.02
N GLU A 279 21.83 -13.41 13.02
CA GLU A 279 22.78 -13.56 11.92
C GLU A 279 22.82 -12.29 11.04
N LEU A 280 21.67 -11.69 10.74
CA LEU A 280 21.60 -10.43 9.98
C LEU A 280 22.28 -9.27 10.70
N VAL A 281 22.16 -9.18 12.02
CA VAL A 281 22.89 -8.18 12.83
C VAL A 281 24.39 -8.40 12.70
N SER A 282 24.85 -9.65 12.81
CA SER A 282 26.25 -10.01 12.59
C SER A 282 26.75 -9.63 11.20
N CYS A 283 25.93 -9.85 10.16
CA CYS A 283 26.23 -9.44 8.78
C CYS A 283 26.30 -7.92 8.61
N ILE A 284 25.37 -7.16 9.20
CA ILE A 284 25.37 -5.69 9.15
C ILE A 284 26.70 -5.13 9.66
N TYR A 285 27.11 -5.55 10.86
CA TYR A 285 28.34 -5.05 11.44
C TYR A 285 29.59 -5.54 10.69
N GLY A 286 29.52 -6.72 10.06
CA GLY A 286 30.59 -7.23 9.20
C GLY A 286 30.73 -6.45 7.89
N ILE A 287 29.62 -6.13 7.24
CA ILE A 287 29.62 -5.29 6.02
C ILE A 287 30.04 -3.85 6.37
N TRP A 288 29.59 -3.33 7.50
CA TRP A 288 30.00 -2.01 7.96
C TRP A 288 31.52 -1.95 8.26
N ASP A 289 32.07 -3.00 8.88
CA ASP A 289 33.51 -3.14 9.08
C ASP A 289 34.28 -3.17 7.75
N HIS A 290 33.77 -3.93 6.77
CA HIS A 290 34.37 -3.96 5.43
C HIS A 290 34.35 -2.57 4.77
N LEU A 291 33.25 -1.83 4.86
CA LEU A 291 33.13 -0.47 4.34
C LEU A 291 34.08 0.52 5.02
N LYS A 292 34.29 0.38 6.32
CA LYS A 292 35.14 1.30 7.13
C LYS A 292 36.60 0.96 7.12
N ASN A 293 36.96 -0.33 7.14
CA ASN A 293 38.31 -0.83 7.42
C ASN A 293 38.86 -1.76 6.32
N GLY A 294 38.01 -2.24 5.39
CA GLY A 294 38.35 -3.26 4.39
C GLY A 294 38.94 -2.73 3.08
N GLY A 295 39.02 -1.42 2.90
CA GLY A 295 39.55 -0.79 1.67
C GLY A 295 39.04 0.63 1.47
N ASP A 296 39.23 1.14 0.25
CA ASP A 296 38.74 2.47 -0.16
C ASP A 296 37.29 2.39 -0.68
N HIS A 297 36.35 2.50 0.25
CA HIS A 297 34.91 2.50 -0.05
C HIS A 297 34.26 3.89 0.11
N GLY A 298 35.07 4.94 0.36
CA GLY A 298 34.61 6.32 0.57
C GLY A 298 33.80 6.51 1.86
N ALA A 299 33.98 5.61 2.84
CA ALA A 299 33.21 5.61 4.08
C ALA A 299 33.93 6.21 5.29
N GLU A 300 35.07 6.85 5.11
CA GLU A 300 35.93 7.37 6.20
C GLU A 300 35.15 8.31 7.13
N ASN A 301 34.38 9.22 6.56
CA ASN A 301 33.61 10.22 7.31
C ASN A 301 32.25 9.72 7.79
N TYR A 302 31.85 8.50 7.39
CA TYR A 302 30.52 7.99 7.72
C TYR A 302 30.49 7.31 9.09
N ASP A 303 29.36 7.47 9.76
CA ASP A 303 29.02 6.85 11.03
C ASP A 303 27.63 6.22 10.95
N LEU A 304 27.37 5.13 11.67
CA LEU A 304 26.05 4.52 11.73
C LEU A 304 25.07 5.47 12.46
N GLU A 305 24.00 5.84 11.78
CA GLU A 305 22.93 6.65 12.35
C GLU A 305 21.79 5.76 12.88
N TRP A 306 21.54 4.65 12.20
CA TRP A 306 20.50 3.72 12.58
C TRP A 306 20.79 2.32 12.06
N VAL A 307 20.47 1.33 12.87
CA VAL A 307 20.52 -0.11 12.53
C VAL A 307 19.18 -0.72 12.88
N GLY A 308 18.58 -1.45 11.95
CA GLY A 308 17.35 -2.19 12.18
C GLY A 308 17.55 -3.35 13.14
N MET A 309 16.56 -3.62 13.98
CA MET A 309 16.53 -4.79 14.88
C MET A 309 15.36 -5.72 14.61
N LEU A 310 14.42 -5.30 13.77
CA LEU A 310 13.29 -6.11 13.34
C LEU A 310 13.44 -6.40 11.84
N PRO A 311 13.67 -7.65 11.43
CA PRO A 311 13.76 -7.98 10.02
C PRO A 311 12.47 -7.73 9.26
N GLY A 312 12.57 -7.07 8.12
CA GLY A 312 11.47 -6.94 7.17
C GLY A 312 11.29 -8.24 6.38
N SER A 313 10.13 -8.86 6.51
CA SER A 313 9.83 -10.11 5.81
C SER A 313 9.30 -9.84 4.40
N ARG A 314 9.82 -10.58 3.42
CA ARG A 314 9.33 -10.57 2.03
C ARG A 314 8.33 -11.66 1.76
N GLU A 315 8.45 -12.79 2.43
CA GLU A 315 7.71 -14.01 2.17
C GLU A 315 7.28 -14.67 3.48
N GLY A 316 6.25 -15.50 3.40
CA GLY A 316 5.70 -16.32 4.44
C GLY A 316 4.76 -17.35 3.82
N ARG A 317 3.64 -17.67 4.46
CA ARG A 317 2.57 -18.48 3.90
C ARG A 317 1.73 -17.64 2.95
N ARG A 318 1.29 -18.22 1.85
CA ARG A 318 0.30 -17.67 0.91
C ARG A 318 -0.97 -18.49 1.04
N LEU A 319 -2.07 -17.87 1.45
CA LEU A 319 -3.36 -18.55 1.59
C LEU A 319 -3.92 -18.93 0.21
N VAL A 320 -4.68 -20.01 0.16
CA VAL A 320 -5.32 -20.47 -1.08
C VAL A 320 -6.74 -19.91 -1.14
N GLY A 321 -7.01 -19.15 -2.20
CA GLY A 321 -8.33 -18.65 -2.57
C GLY A 321 -8.98 -19.52 -3.64
N ASP A 322 -10.11 -19.06 -4.17
CA ASP A 322 -10.77 -19.72 -5.31
C ASP A 322 -10.00 -19.48 -6.63
N TYR A 323 -9.11 -18.50 -6.66
CA TYR A 323 -8.16 -18.27 -7.75
C TYR A 323 -6.74 -18.06 -7.21
N ILE A 324 -5.76 -18.69 -7.83
CA ILE A 324 -4.34 -18.48 -7.55
C ILE A 324 -3.76 -17.65 -8.69
N LEU A 325 -3.48 -16.37 -8.40
CA LEU A 325 -2.82 -15.48 -9.36
C LEU A 325 -1.43 -16.02 -9.68
N ASN A 326 -1.05 -16.08 -10.96
CA ASN A 326 0.20 -16.68 -11.39
C ASN A 326 0.99 -15.76 -12.34
N GLU A 327 2.22 -16.16 -12.70
CA GLU A 327 3.13 -15.40 -13.54
C GLU A 327 2.51 -15.05 -14.91
N ASN A 328 1.74 -15.97 -15.51
CA ASN A 328 1.14 -15.72 -16.82
C ASN A 328 0.11 -14.58 -16.77
N ASP A 329 -0.63 -14.47 -15.66
CA ASP A 329 -1.58 -13.35 -15.44
C ASP A 329 -0.82 -12.02 -15.36
N VAL A 330 0.33 -12.00 -14.67
CA VAL A 330 1.18 -10.82 -14.50
C VAL A 330 1.79 -10.41 -15.85
N LEU A 331 2.42 -11.35 -16.56
CA LEU A 331 3.12 -11.07 -17.82
C LEU A 331 2.17 -10.65 -18.95
N SER A 332 0.94 -11.17 -18.95
CA SER A 332 -0.06 -10.82 -19.96
C SER A 332 -0.87 -9.56 -19.63
N ASN A 333 -0.60 -8.90 -18.50
CA ASN A 333 -1.43 -7.79 -17.99
C ASN A 333 -2.92 -8.16 -17.94
N ARG A 334 -3.21 -9.39 -17.47
CA ARG A 334 -4.58 -9.91 -17.48
C ARG A 334 -5.53 -9.01 -16.75
N GLN A 335 -6.67 -8.73 -17.39
CA GLN A 335 -7.79 -8.02 -16.82
C GLN A 335 -8.88 -9.02 -16.44
N PHE A 336 -9.27 -9.04 -15.15
CA PHE A 336 -10.30 -9.94 -14.64
C PHE A 336 -11.64 -9.19 -14.54
N GLU A 337 -12.75 -9.89 -14.80
CA GLU A 337 -14.09 -9.31 -14.62
C GLU A 337 -14.38 -8.98 -13.16
N ASP A 338 -13.84 -9.80 -12.24
CA ASP A 338 -13.92 -9.61 -10.79
C ASP A 338 -12.71 -8.87 -10.20
N ALA A 339 -12.06 -8.00 -10.98
CA ALA A 339 -10.95 -7.20 -10.52
C ALA A 339 -11.33 -6.25 -9.38
N VAL A 340 -10.51 -6.20 -8.32
CA VAL A 340 -10.70 -5.29 -7.16
C VAL A 340 -9.42 -4.54 -6.78
N ALA A 341 -8.30 -4.92 -7.35
CA ALA A 341 -7.00 -4.29 -7.18
C ALA A 341 -6.14 -4.53 -8.43
N TYR A 342 -4.95 -3.97 -8.45
CA TYR A 342 -4.00 -4.13 -9.57
C TYR A 342 -2.56 -4.12 -9.08
N GLY A 343 -1.64 -4.62 -9.91
CA GLY A 343 -0.21 -4.52 -9.72
C GLY A 343 0.50 -4.07 -11.00
N GLY A 344 1.71 -3.55 -10.84
CA GLY A 344 2.56 -3.06 -11.94
C GLY A 344 4.05 -3.10 -11.58
N TRP A 345 4.39 -3.51 -10.34
CA TRP A 345 5.76 -3.76 -9.93
C TRP A 345 6.32 -4.97 -10.69
N PRO A 346 7.57 -4.94 -11.19
CA PRO A 346 8.17 -6.11 -11.83
C PRO A 346 8.21 -7.30 -10.86
N MET A 347 8.17 -8.51 -11.38
CA MET A 347 8.40 -9.68 -10.53
C MET A 347 9.86 -9.68 -10.07
N ASP A 348 10.07 -9.39 -8.81
CA ASP A 348 11.36 -9.24 -8.16
C ASP A 348 11.59 -10.44 -7.23
N ILE A 349 12.33 -11.43 -7.75
CA ILE A 349 12.60 -12.71 -7.11
C ILE A 349 14.01 -12.68 -6.54
N HIS A 350 14.12 -12.58 -5.21
CA HIS A 350 15.40 -12.60 -4.52
C HIS A 350 16.00 -14.00 -4.45
N THR A 351 17.34 -14.06 -4.48
CA THR A 351 18.05 -15.35 -4.44
C THR A 351 17.76 -16.13 -3.18
N ALA A 352 17.66 -17.46 -3.32
CA ALA A 352 17.26 -18.38 -2.25
C ALA A 352 18.26 -18.47 -1.09
N LYS A 353 19.56 -18.14 -1.32
CA LYS A 353 20.58 -18.13 -0.27
C LYS A 353 20.82 -16.73 0.31
N GLY A 354 20.14 -15.72 -0.20
CA GLY A 354 20.27 -14.35 0.24
C GLY A 354 21.69 -13.81 0.13
N LEU A 355 22.21 -13.19 1.19
CA LEU A 355 23.56 -12.61 1.22
C LEU A 355 24.68 -13.64 0.96
N TYR A 356 24.46 -14.89 1.34
CA TYR A 356 25.45 -15.96 1.18
C TYR A 356 25.51 -16.57 -0.22
N ASP A 357 24.71 -16.07 -1.16
CA ASP A 357 24.82 -16.41 -2.57
C ASP A 357 25.84 -15.46 -3.24
N PHE A 358 27.11 -15.71 -2.97
CA PHE A 358 28.19 -14.81 -3.39
C PHE A 358 28.43 -14.79 -4.90
N ASP A 359 27.96 -15.80 -5.63
CA ASP A 359 28.14 -15.93 -7.06
C ASP A 359 26.91 -15.50 -7.88
N GLU A 360 25.82 -15.12 -7.18
CA GLU A 360 24.57 -14.70 -7.81
C GLU A 360 24.22 -13.24 -7.48
N LEU A 361 23.49 -12.61 -8.40
CA LEU A 361 22.88 -11.30 -8.16
C LEU A 361 21.85 -11.40 -7.03
N PRO A 362 21.62 -10.34 -6.23
CA PRO A 362 20.69 -10.40 -5.11
C PRO A 362 19.26 -10.67 -5.53
N SER A 363 18.87 -10.35 -6.76
CA SER A 363 17.54 -10.67 -7.29
C SER A 363 17.52 -10.83 -8.81
N LYS A 364 16.57 -11.64 -9.29
CA LYS A 364 16.15 -11.73 -10.69
C LYS A 364 14.91 -10.86 -10.87
N VAL A 365 14.97 -9.90 -11.78
CA VAL A 365 13.87 -8.99 -12.07
C VAL A 365 13.29 -9.31 -13.43
N ILE A 366 12.00 -9.66 -13.45
CA ILE A 366 11.24 -9.96 -14.66
C ILE A 366 10.30 -8.77 -14.87
N SER A 367 10.62 -7.93 -15.85
CA SER A 367 9.87 -6.73 -16.19
C SER A 367 8.76 -7.02 -17.18
N PHE A 368 7.67 -6.28 -17.07
CA PHE A 368 6.55 -6.24 -18.02
C PHE A 368 6.04 -4.79 -18.12
N ASP A 369 5.35 -4.49 -19.19
CA ASP A 369 4.74 -3.16 -19.37
C ASP A 369 3.27 -3.17 -18.89
N GLY A 370 2.74 -2.00 -18.47
CA GLY A 370 1.35 -1.85 -18.05
C GLY A 370 1.07 -2.36 -16.63
N ALA A 371 -0.18 -2.75 -16.39
CA ALA A 371 -0.69 -3.28 -15.13
C ALA A 371 -1.58 -4.51 -15.36
N TYR A 372 -1.45 -5.49 -14.50
CA TYR A 372 -2.40 -6.59 -14.36
C TYR A 372 -3.39 -6.28 -13.24
N THR A 373 -4.61 -6.82 -13.33
CA THR A 373 -5.57 -6.73 -12.23
C THR A 373 -5.49 -7.95 -11.32
N ILE A 374 -5.95 -7.80 -10.09
CA ILE A 374 -6.03 -8.88 -9.10
C ILE A 374 -7.50 -9.19 -8.85
N PRO A 375 -7.94 -10.45 -9.10
CA PRO A 375 -9.35 -10.81 -8.97
C PRO A 375 -9.76 -10.93 -7.50
N TYR A 376 -11.01 -10.63 -7.22
CA TYR A 376 -11.61 -10.76 -5.88
C TYR A 376 -11.43 -12.16 -5.28
N ARG A 377 -11.50 -13.21 -6.13
CA ARG A 377 -11.31 -14.61 -5.74
C ARG A 377 -9.92 -14.93 -5.17
N SER A 378 -8.96 -14.02 -5.24
CA SER A 378 -7.63 -14.14 -4.61
C SER A 378 -7.59 -13.53 -3.20
N TYR A 379 -8.68 -12.93 -2.70
CA TYR A 379 -8.72 -12.21 -1.42
C TYR A 379 -9.58 -12.88 -0.34
N TYR A 380 -10.08 -14.10 -0.56
CA TYR A 380 -10.77 -14.87 0.47
C TYR A 380 -10.35 -16.34 0.46
N SER A 381 -10.46 -16.99 1.62
CA SER A 381 -10.04 -18.39 1.79
C SER A 381 -10.97 -19.35 1.06
N LYS A 382 -10.38 -20.35 0.42
CA LYS A 382 -11.10 -21.43 -0.26
C LYS A 382 -11.92 -22.29 0.70
N ASN A 383 -11.38 -22.56 1.90
CA ASN A 383 -11.94 -23.54 2.83
C ASN A 383 -12.40 -22.97 4.19
N ILE A 384 -12.06 -21.72 4.52
CA ILE A 384 -12.58 -21.06 5.75
C ILE A 384 -13.59 -20.01 5.32
N SER A 385 -14.86 -20.25 5.68
CA SER A 385 -16.01 -19.57 5.05
C SER A 385 -16.10 -18.07 5.31
N ASN A 386 -15.57 -17.55 6.42
CA ASN A 386 -15.62 -16.14 6.80
C ASN A 386 -14.24 -15.49 6.92
N LEU A 387 -13.22 -16.11 6.29
CA LEU A 387 -11.86 -15.60 6.27
C LEU A 387 -11.54 -14.94 4.93
N MET A 388 -11.10 -13.70 4.99
CA MET A 388 -10.44 -12.96 3.91
C MET A 388 -8.96 -12.79 4.21
N MET A 389 -8.18 -12.40 3.22
CA MET A 389 -6.76 -12.10 3.35
C MET A 389 -6.38 -10.88 2.50
N ALA A 390 -5.42 -10.09 2.98
CA ALA A 390 -4.86 -8.98 2.23
C ALA A 390 -3.43 -8.68 2.68
N GLY A 391 -2.54 -8.59 1.71
CA GLY A 391 -1.13 -8.40 1.96
C GLY A 391 -0.28 -9.29 1.04
N ARG A 392 0.89 -9.70 1.50
CA ARG A 392 1.73 -10.64 0.76
C ARG A 392 1.23 -12.10 0.84
N ASP A 393 0.24 -12.36 1.67
CA ASP A 393 -0.37 -13.65 1.96
C ASP A 393 -1.63 -13.95 1.13
N ILE A 394 -1.96 -13.11 0.15
CA ILE A 394 -3.04 -13.38 -0.80
C ILE A 394 -2.77 -14.64 -1.65
N SER A 395 -3.81 -15.12 -2.32
CA SER A 395 -3.74 -16.32 -3.16
C SER A 395 -2.97 -16.05 -4.46
N ALA A 396 -1.68 -16.36 -4.45
CA ALA A 396 -0.78 -16.19 -5.58
C ALA A 396 0.31 -17.27 -5.59
N SER A 397 0.84 -17.58 -6.79
CA SER A 397 2.06 -18.36 -6.94
C SER A 397 3.26 -17.57 -6.39
N LYS A 398 4.38 -18.27 -6.17
CA LYS A 398 5.66 -17.64 -5.79
C LYS A 398 6.09 -16.56 -6.79
N MET A 399 5.95 -16.86 -8.09
CA MET A 399 6.37 -15.96 -9.16
C MET A 399 5.51 -14.69 -9.16
N ALA A 400 4.19 -14.82 -9.15
CA ALA A 400 3.29 -13.68 -9.08
C ALA A 400 3.46 -12.88 -7.78
N MET A 401 3.73 -13.55 -6.64
CA MET A 401 4.00 -12.88 -5.37
C MET A 401 5.23 -11.97 -5.46
N GLY A 402 6.21 -12.25 -6.31
CA GLY A 402 7.33 -11.36 -6.59
C GLY A 402 6.89 -9.92 -6.94
N SER A 403 5.71 -9.78 -7.55
CA SER A 403 5.09 -8.49 -7.89
C SER A 403 4.06 -8.04 -6.85
N THR A 404 3.14 -8.91 -6.41
CA THR A 404 1.99 -8.51 -5.58
C THR A 404 2.35 -8.13 -4.14
N ARG A 405 3.51 -8.58 -3.63
CA ARG A 405 3.94 -8.38 -2.24
C ARG A 405 4.34 -6.95 -1.87
N VAL A 406 4.49 -6.04 -2.84
CA VAL A 406 4.89 -4.67 -2.53
C VAL A 406 3.77 -3.91 -1.81
N MET A 407 4.16 -3.03 -0.87
CA MET A 407 3.22 -2.45 0.09
C MET A 407 2.11 -1.61 -0.54
N GLY A 408 2.35 -0.92 -1.65
CA GLY A 408 1.31 -0.17 -2.37
C GLY A 408 0.22 -1.10 -2.89
N THR A 409 0.60 -2.15 -3.62
CA THR A 409 -0.33 -3.18 -4.12
C THR A 409 -1.06 -3.87 -2.96
N CYS A 410 -0.35 -4.22 -1.86
CA CYS A 410 -0.97 -4.78 -0.67
C CYS A 410 -2.00 -3.83 -0.02
N ALA A 411 -1.73 -2.53 -0.02
CA ALA A 411 -2.61 -1.53 0.60
C ALA A 411 -3.95 -1.38 -0.14
N ILE A 412 -3.91 -1.31 -1.49
CA ILE A 412 -5.16 -1.24 -2.28
C ILE A 412 -5.95 -2.55 -2.20
N GLY A 413 -5.26 -3.71 -2.15
CA GLY A 413 -5.90 -4.99 -1.87
C GLY A 413 -6.54 -5.03 -0.48
N GLY A 414 -5.91 -4.40 0.52
CA GLY A 414 -6.48 -4.21 1.85
C GLY A 414 -7.76 -3.37 1.81
N GLN A 415 -7.76 -2.24 1.10
CA GLN A 415 -8.96 -1.43 0.91
C GLN A 415 -10.09 -2.25 0.26
N ALA A 416 -9.76 -3.05 -0.76
CA ALA A 416 -10.73 -3.93 -1.43
C ALA A 416 -11.33 -4.96 -0.47
N ALA A 417 -10.49 -5.65 0.32
CA ALA A 417 -10.95 -6.65 1.29
C ALA A 417 -11.83 -6.02 2.38
N GLY A 418 -11.46 -4.84 2.90
CA GLY A 418 -12.26 -4.12 3.89
C GLY A 418 -13.63 -3.67 3.36
N THR A 419 -13.68 -3.14 2.14
CA THR A 419 -14.95 -2.76 1.46
C THR A 419 -15.83 -4.00 1.23
N ALA A 420 -15.23 -5.11 0.78
CA ALA A 420 -15.95 -6.38 0.58
C ALA A 420 -16.48 -6.95 1.91
N ALA A 421 -15.71 -6.87 3.00
CA ALA A 421 -16.16 -7.29 4.33
C ALA A 421 -17.41 -6.49 4.80
N ALA A 422 -17.48 -5.21 4.47
CA ALA A 422 -18.70 -4.42 4.73
C ALA A 422 -19.89 -4.89 3.91
N LEU A 423 -19.68 -5.31 2.66
CA LEU A 423 -20.75 -5.93 1.84
C LEU A 423 -21.20 -7.28 2.40
N CYS A 424 -20.29 -8.09 2.99
CA CYS A 424 -20.69 -9.30 3.70
C CYS A 424 -21.71 -9.00 4.79
N ILE A 425 -21.49 -7.94 5.56
CA ILE A 425 -22.40 -7.53 6.63
C ILE A 425 -23.71 -6.97 6.06
N LYS A 426 -23.62 -6.15 4.99
CA LYS A 426 -24.80 -5.57 4.32
C LYS A 426 -25.75 -6.64 3.78
N TYR A 427 -25.22 -7.69 3.16
CA TYR A 427 -26.00 -8.74 2.50
C TYR A 427 -26.15 -10.02 3.33
N ASP A 428 -25.64 -10.02 4.56
CA ASP A 428 -25.63 -11.20 5.45
C ASP A 428 -25.09 -12.46 4.73
N CYS A 429 -23.97 -12.28 4.02
CA CYS A 429 -23.32 -13.33 3.25
C CYS A 429 -21.86 -13.52 3.65
N ASN A 430 -21.26 -14.64 3.28
CA ASN A 430 -19.84 -14.88 3.43
C ASN A 430 -19.03 -14.16 2.32
N PRO A 431 -17.69 -14.07 2.44
CA PRO A 431 -16.85 -13.45 1.41
C PRO A 431 -17.07 -13.96 -0.02
N ARG A 432 -17.25 -15.27 -0.21
CA ARG A 432 -17.52 -15.84 -1.56
C ARG A 432 -18.83 -15.32 -2.13
N GLY A 433 -19.86 -15.10 -1.30
CA GLY A 433 -21.16 -14.57 -1.71
C GLY A 433 -21.10 -13.13 -2.24
N VAL A 434 -20.11 -12.34 -1.82
CA VAL A 434 -19.88 -10.98 -2.38
C VAL A 434 -19.57 -11.00 -3.88
N GLY A 435 -19.14 -12.15 -4.43
CA GLY A 435 -18.97 -12.31 -5.86
C GLY A 435 -20.25 -12.05 -6.67
N GLU A 436 -21.43 -12.25 -6.08
CA GLU A 436 -22.74 -11.90 -6.71
C GLU A 436 -22.99 -10.38 -6.74
N HIS A 437 -22.21 -9.62 -5.97
CA HIS A 437 -22.28 -8.16 -5.84
C HIS A 437 -21.00 -7.48 -6.35
N ILE A 438 -20.23 -8.15 -7.23
CA ILE A 438 -18.90 -7.69 -7.64
C ILE A 438 -18.93 -6.30 -8.28
N THR A 439 -19.93 -6.00 -9.11
CA THR A 439 -20.09 -4.68 -9.73
C THR A 439 -20.27 -3.59 -8.69
N GLU A 440 -21.07 -3.85 -7.65
CA GLU A 440 -21.24 -2.90 -6.55
C GLU A 440 -19.93 -2.70 -5.78
N LEU A 441 -19.20 -3.78 -5.48
CA LEU A 441 -17.87 -3.68 -4.84
C LEU A 441 -16.93 -2.80 -5.67
N GLN A 442 -16.86 -3.00 -6.98
CA GLN A 442 -16.02 -2.20 -7.88
C GLN A 442 -16.44 -0.72 -7.88
N GLN A 443 -17.75 -0.43 -7.96
CA GLN A 443 -18.24 0.96 -7.94
C GLN A 443 -18.02 1.65 -6.58
N LEU A 444 -18.12 0.93 -5.46
CA LEU A 444 -17.77 1.47 -4.14
C LEU A 444 -16.27 1.78 -4.04
N LEU A 445 -15.41 0.90 -4.55
CA LEU A 445 -13.97 1.14 -4.58
C LEU A 445 -13.62 2.39 -5.40
N LEU A 446 -14.22 2.55 -6.58
CA LEU A 446 -14.03 3.77 -7.40
C LEU A 446 -14.59 5.02 -6.68
N LYS A 447 -15.73 4.89 -5.97
CA LYS A 447 -16.30 5.98 -5.17
C LYS A 447 -15.35 6.43 -4.07
N ASP A 448 -14.55 5.52 -3.52
CA ASP A 448 -13.54 5.77 -2.48
C ASP A 448 -12.13 6.07 -3.05
N ASP A 449 -12.06 6.51 -4.30
CA ASP A 449 -10.83 6.89 -5.01
C ASP A 449 -9.83 5.72 -5.24
N ALA A 450 -10.24 4.47 -5.05
CA ALA A 450 -9.46 3.34 -5.49
C ALA A 450 -9.59 3.20 -7.02
N TYR A 451 -8.46 2.99 -7.68
CA TYR A 451 -8.45 2.79 -9.13
C TYR A 451 -8.44 1.29 -9.45
N ILE A 452 -9.17 0.92 -10.49
CA ILE A 452 -9.13 -0.42 -11.07
C ILE A 452 -8.99 -0.24 -12.60
N PRO A 453 -7.86 -0.66 -13.21
CA PRO A 453 -7.64 -0.51 -14.64
C PRO A 453 -8.82 -1.05 -15.48
N GLY A 454 -9.29 -0.27 -16.43
CA GLY A 454 -10.37 -0.64 -17.33
C GLY A 454 -11.79 -0.56 -16.75
N ILE A 455 -11.96 -0.21 -15.46
CA ILE A 455 -13.28 -0.03 -14.84
C ILE A 455 -13.55 1.45 -14.62
N ARG A 456 -14.72 1.91 -15.06
CA ARG A 456 -15.16 3.30 -14.96
C ARG A 456 -16.28 3.46 -13.94
N ASN A 457 -16.49 4.70 -13.49
CA ASN A 457 -17.67 5.04 -12.71
C ASN A 457 -18.94 4.85 -13.55
N GLU A 458 -19.72 3.86 -13.18
CA GLU A 458 -21.04 3.53 -13.74
C GLU A 458 -22.11 3.50 -12.65
N ASP A 459 -21.83 4.10 -11.49
CA ASP A 459 -22.76 4.15 -10.37
C ASP A 459 -24.08 4.84 -10.79
N PRO A 460 -25.21 4.12 -10.81
CA PRO A 460 -26.49 4.71 -11.20
C PRO A 460 -27.02 5.75 -10.22
N ALA A 461 -26.48 5.80 -9.00
CA ALA A 461 -26.83 6.81 -8.00
C ALA A 461 -26.09 8.14 -8.21
N ASP A 462 -25.08 8.17 -9.09
CA ASP A 462 -24.35 9.40 -9.42
C ASP A 462 -25.14 10.25 -10.41
N LEU A 463 -25.78 11.30 -9.89
CA LEU A 463 -26.62 12.23 -10.67
C LEU A 463 -25.79 13.08 -11.65
N ALA A 464 -24.48 13.22 -11.44
CA ALA A 464 -23.59 14.01 -12.30
C ALA A 464 -23.39 13.35 -13.67
N ARG A 465 -23.52 12.04 -13.81
CA ARG A 465 -23.26 11.30 -15.06
C ARG A 465 -24.10 11.74 -16.26
N GLY A 466 -25.30 12.27 -16.01
CA GLY A 466 -26.20 12.79 -17.03
C GLY A 466 -26.22 14.32 -17.12
N ALA A 467 -25.39 15.01 -16.35
CA ALA A 467 -25.39 16.47 -16.30
C ALA A 467 -24.71 17.09 -17.54
N LYS A 468 -25.18 18.29 -17.92
CA LYS A 468 -24.47 19.14 -18.87
C LYS A 468 -23.43 19.94 -18.11
N VAL A 469 -22.16 19.82 -18.49
CA VAL A 469 -21.06 20.49 -17.80
C VAL A 469 -20.55 21.67 -18.63
N THR A 470 -20.31 22.79 -17.96
CA THR A 470 -19.68 23.99 -18.52
C THR A 470 -18.67 24.56 -17.54
N ALA A 471 -17.74 25.37 -18.02
CA ALA A 471 -16.76 26.04 -17.17
C ALA A 471 -16.59 27.52 -17.60
N THR A 472 -16.11 28.35 -16.67
CA THR A 472 -15.76 29.76 -16.98
C THR A 472 -14.58 29.86 -17.97
N SER A 473 -13.67 28.89 -17.91
CA SER A 473 -12.59 28.70 -18.86
C SER A 473 -12.12 27.25 -18.91
N ALA A 474 -11.42 26.88 -19.99
CA ALA A 474 -10.74 25.59 -20.11
C ALA A 474 -9.55 25.72 -21.05
N GLN A 475 -8.50 24.95 -20.80
CA GLN A 475 -7.41 24.78 -21.76
C GLN A 475 -7.82 23.82 -22.88
N GLU A 476 -7.20 23.96 -24.05
CA GLU A 476 -7.39 23.04 -25.18
C GLU A 476 -7.02 21.59 -24.77
N GLY A 477 -7.91 20.64 -25.02
CA GLY A 477 -7.73 19.23 -24.67
C GLY A 477 -8.16 18.87 -23.23
N PHE A 478 -8.56 19.85 -22.39
CA PHE A 478 -8.95 19.64 -20.98
C PHE A 478 -10.38 20.15 -20.74
N ALA A 479 -11.30 19.59 -21.50
CA ALA A 479 -12.71 20.01 -21.51
C ALA A 479 -13.40 19.80 -20.16
N PRO A 480 -14.37 20.66 -19.78
CA PRO A 480 -15.10 20.53 -18.53
C PRO A 480 -15.89 19.21 -18.42
N GLU A 481 -16.32 18.63 -19.53
CA GLU A 481 -17.03 17.34 -19.57
C GLU A 481 -16.18 16.15 -19.09
N ASN A 482 -14.86 16.27 -19.05
CA ASN A 482 -13.96 15.24 -18.52
C ASN A 482 -14.30 14.90 -17.07
N VAL A 483 -14.82 15.84 -16.28
CA VAL A 483 -15.10 15.61 -14.85
C VAL A 483 -16.26 14.62 -14.59
N ILE A 484 -16.97 14.21 -15.63
CA ILE A 484 -18.06 13.20 -15.53
C ILE A 484 -17.85 12.00 -16.46
N ASN A 485 -16.65 11.84 -17.05
CA ASN A 485 -16.38 10.74 -17.98
C ASN A 485 -16.17 9.37 -17.26
N GLY A 486 -16.14 9.38 -15.94
CA GLY A 486 -16.01 8.18 -15.10
C GLY A 486 -14.57 7.72 -14.88
N ILE A 487 -13.56 8.51 -15.28
CA ILE A 487 -12.13 8.22 -15.12
C ILE A 487 -11.49 9.30 -14.26
N SER A 488 -10.96 8.93 -13.11
CA SER A 488 -10.41 9.89 -12.15
C SER A 488 -8.88 10.04 -12.21
N ARG A 489 -8.25 9.64 -13.31
CA ARG A 489 -6.79 9.74 -13.53
C ARG A 489 -6.41 9.76 -14.99
N ASP A 490 -5.12 9.89 -15.25
CA ASP A 490 -4.57 9.73 -16.60
C ASP A 490 -4.59 8.24 -16.98
N GLU A 491 -4.98 7.93 -18.21
CA GLU A 491 -4.98 6.59 -18.80
C GLU A 491 -4.51 6.65 -20.26
N ASP A 492 -3.64 5.72 -20.66
CA ASP A 492 -3.16 5.55 -22.03
C ASP A 492 -2.64 6.86 -22.68
N GLY A 493 -2.00 7.71 -21.86
CA GLY A 493 -1.47 9.01 -22.28
C GLY A 493 -2.53 10.10 -22.43
N HIS A 494 -3.78 9.84 -22.06
CA HIS A 494 -4.85 10.82 -21.98
C HIS A 494 -5.00 11.34 -20.56
N ARG A 495 -5.07 12.67 -20.41
CA ARG A 495 -5.36 13.31 -19.15
C ARG A 495 -6.87 13.55 -19.02
N ASN A 496 -7.54 12.75 -18.19
CA ASN A 496 -8.99 12.75 -18.02
C ASN A 496 -9.46 13.79 -16.98
N LEU A 497 -9.04 15.04 -17.11
CA LEU A 497 -9.41 16.10 -16.17
C LEU A 497 -9.79 17.40 -16.90
N TRP A 498 -10.47 18.27 -16.18
CA TRP A 498 -10.60 19.67 -16.55
C TRP A 498 -9.43 20.47 -15.99
N ILE A 499 -8.85 21.35 -16.84
CA ILE A 499 -7.88 22.36 -16.44
C ILE A 499 -8.44 23.73 -16.84
N SER A 500 -8.46 24.69 -15.92
CA SER A 500 -8.88 26.06 -16.18
C SER A 500 -7.98 26.75 -17.22
N GLY A 501 -8.43 27.87 -17.77
CA GLY A 501 -7.62 28.67 -18.69
C GLY A 501 -6.26 29.04 -18.11
N GLU A 502 -5.26 29.22 -18.97
CA GLU A 502 -3.87 29.52 -18.59
C GLU A 502 -3.77 30.69 -17.61
N GLY A 503 -3.05 30.50 -16.50
CA GLY A 503 -2.86 31.49 -15.45
C GLY A 503 -4.11 31.80 -14.61
N ARG A 504 -5.14 30.97 -14.67
CA ARG A 504 -6.42 31.18 -13.98
C ARG A 504 -6.65 30.13 -12.88
N ALA A 505 -5.99 30.30 -11.75
CA ALA A 505 -6.13 29.40 -10.61
C ALA A 505 -7.32 29.73 -9.70
N GLY A 506 -7.76 30.97 -9.66
CA GLY A 506 -8.80 31.42 -8.72
C GLY A 506 -10.00 32.06 -9.38
N GLY A 507 -11.20 31.80 -8.82
CA GLY A 507 -12.47 32.29 -9.34
C GLY A 507 -13.04 31.46 -10.49
N GLU A 508 -12.36 30.40 -10.91
CA GLU A 508 -12.81 29.52 -11.99
C GLU A 508 -13.89 28.55 -11.50
N THR A 509 -14.95 28.43 -12.28
CA THR A 509 -16.15 27.70 -11.87
C THR A 509 -16.53 26.65 -12.91
N LEU A 510 -16.71 25.41 -12.45
CA LEU A 510 -17.46 24.35 -13.13
C LEU A 510 -18.94 24.46 -12.77
N SER A 511 -19.83 24.29 -13.75
CA SER A 511 -21.28 24.24 -13.57
C SER A 511 -21.83 22.97 -14.17
N LEU A 512 -22.53 22.17 -13.35
CA LEU A 512 -23.20 20.93 -13.72
C LEU A 512 -24.71 21.18 -13.69
N GLU A 513 -25.36 21.20 -14.85
CA GLU A 513 -26.84 21.28 -14.98
C GLU A 513 -27.39 19.86 -15.00
N LEU A 514 -28.18 19.50 -13.99
CA LEU A 514 -28.86 18.20 -13.91
C LEU A 514 -29.98 18.12 -14.95
N ALA A 515 -30.32 16.91 -15.38
CA ALA A 515 -31.40 16.69 -16.35
C ALA A 515 -32.79 17.15 -15.83
N GLU A 516 -32.97 17.06 -14.51
CA GLU A 516 -34.17 17.52 -13.79
C GLU A 516 -33.78 17.91 -12.37
N GLU A 517 -34.67 18.63 -11.68
CA GLU A 517 -34.48 18.97 -10.26
C GLU A 517 -34.45 17.71 -9.41
N GLN A 518 -33.40 17.58 -8.58
CA GLN A 518 -33.14 16.40 -7.75
C GLN A 518 -32.73 16.84 -6.34
N PRO A 519 -33.05 16.02 -5.33
CA PRO A 519 -32.50 16.24 -3.98
C PRO A 519 -31.01 15.83 -3.94
N VAL A 520 -30.15 16.76 -3.52
CA VAL A 520 -28.71 16.55 -3.38
C VAL A 520 -28.30 16.64 -1.92
N SER A 521 -27.52 15.67 -1.44
CA SER A 521 -26.94 15.66 -0.09
C SER A 521 -25.42 15.57 -0.08
N GLU A 522 -24.79 15.08 -1.15
CA GLU A 522 -23.33 14.94 -1.24
C GLU A 522 -22.82 15.34 -2.62
N VAL A 523 -21.68 16.04 -2.61
CA VAL A 523 -20.87 16.31 -3.81
C VAL A 523 -19.46 15.80 -3.57
N HIS A 524 -19.01 14.83 -4.37
CA HIS A 524 -17.69 14.26 -4.31
C HIS A 524 -16.78 14.92 -5.35
N LEU A 525 -15.61 15.33 -4.93
CA LEU A 525 -14.61 15.98 -5.78
C LEU A 525 -13.31 15.20 -5.76
N THR A 526 -12.72 14.97 -6.93
CA THR A 526 -11.41 14.34 -7.06
C THR A 526 -10.46 15.32 -7.76
N PHE A 527 -9.47 15.82 -7.01
CA PHE A 527 -8.50 16.80 -7.47
C PHE A 527 -7.23 16.15 -8.01
N ASP A 528 -6.44 16.88 -8.80
CA ASP A 528 -5.18 16.42 -9.35
C ASP A 528 -4.04 16.57 -8.32
N PRO A 529 -3.42 15.47 -7.86
CA PRO A 529 -2.22 15.52 -7.04
C PRO A 529 -0.94 15.54 -7.87
N ASN A 530 -1.04 15.42 -9.20
CA ASN A 530 0.04 15.22 -10.15
C ASN A 530 0.91 13.98 -9.83
N PHE A 531 0.40 12.81 -10.15
CA PHE A 531 1.05 11.50 -9.89
C PHE A 531 2.46 11.34 -10.48
N HIS A 532 2.89 12.22 -11.37
CA HIS A 532 4.26 12.23 -11.91
C HIS A 532 5.32 12.63 -10.88
N TYR A 533 4.92 13.10 -9.69
CA TYR A 533 5.81 13.40 -8.58
C TYR A 533 5.53 12.49 -7.39
N PRO A 534 6.53 11.72 -6.92
CA PRO A 534 6.33 10.85 -5.78
C PRO A 534 6.13 11.65 -4.48
N ILE A 535 5.34 11.05 -3.56
CA ILE A 535 5.11 11.59 -2.22
C ILE A 535 5.40 10.52 -1.13
N LYS A 536 6.29 9.57 -1.43
CA LYS A 536 6.52 8.37 -0.60
C LYS A 536 7.49 8.63 0.55
N ILE A 537 7.19 8.06 1.71
CA ILE A 537 8.17 7.97 2.81
C ILE A 537 9.33 7.06 2.38
N THR A 538 10.57 7.47 2.56
CA THR A 538 11.74 6.71 2.14
C THR A 538 13.01 7.15 2.90
N LEU A 539 13.93 6.22 3.14
CA LEU A 539 15.29 6.52 3.60
C LEU A 539 16.18 7.07 2.49
N SER A 540 15.86 6.77 1.23
CA SER A 540 16.70 7.11 0.08
C SER A 540 16.76 8.60 -0.18
N ARG A 541 17.89 9.26 0.06
CA ARG A 541 18.10 10.67 -0.24
C ARG A 541 17.91 10.99 -1.73
N LYS A 542 18.30 10.07 -2.61
CA LYS A 542 18.04 10.22 -4.05
C LYS A 542 16.56 10.33 -4.35
N ARG A 543 15.73 9.47 -3.74
CA ARG A 543 14.27 9.52 -3.90
C ARG A 543 13.65 10.72 -3.19
N GLN A 544 14.19 11.11 -2.03
CA GLN A 544 13.77 12.35 -1.35
C GLN A 544 13.99 13.56 -2.24
N ALA A 545 15.15 13.66 -2.90
CA ALA A 545 15.50 14.76 -3.81
C ALA A 545 14.63 14.82 -5.09
N GLN A 546 13.96 13.73 -5.45
CA GLN A 546 13.02 13.68 -6.57
C GLN A 546 11.61 14.17 -6.19
N GLN A 547 11.34 14.30 -4.90
CA GLN A 547 10.05 14.73 -4.37
C GLN A 547 10.01 16.24 -4.20
N ARG A 548 8.85 16.84 -4.48
CA ARG A 548 8.59 18.24 -4.16
C ARG A 548 8.44 18.42 -2.65
N ILE A 549 8.83 19.56 -2.11
CA ILE A 549 8.59 19.94 -0.73
C ILE A 549 7.13 20.42 -0.60
N GLY A 550 6.45 20.02 0.47
CA GLY A 550 5.08 20.42 0.76
C GLY A 550 4.02 19.64 -0.01
N VAL A 551 2.81 20.12 0.08
CA VAL A 551 1.64 19.57 -0.59
C VAL A 551 1.76 19.80 -2.11
N PRO A 552 1.32 18.83 -2.97
CA PRO A 552 1.31 19.03 -4.42
C PRO A 552 0.61 20.35 -4.82
N PRO A 553 1.27 21.19 -5.61
CA PRO A 553 0.75 22.53 -5.94
C PRO A 553 -0.53 22.50 -6.77
N GLU A 554 -0.76 21.44 -7.54
CA GLU A 554 -1.93 21.26 -8.40
C GLU A 554 -3.21 20.96 -7.60
N LEU A 555 -3.09 20.43 -6.37
CA LEU A 555 -4.26 20.20 -5.52
C LEU A 555 -5.01 21.51 -5.24
N VAL A 556 -6.32 21.48 -5.44
CA VAL A 556 -7.21 22.60 -5.07
C VAL A 556 -7.21 22.76 -3.56
N ARG A 557 -6.90 23.97 -3.08
CA ARG A 557 -6.77 24.31 -1.64
C ARG A 557 -8.05 24.87 -1.04
N ASP A 558 -8.58 25.89 -1.70
CA ASP A 558 -9.79 26.56 -1.25
C ASP A 558 -10.82 26.55 -2.37
N TYR A 559 -12.03 26.11 -2.07
CA TYR A 559 -13.10 26.00 -3.06
C TYR A 559 -14.48 26.12 -2.42
N THR A 560 -15.48 26.45 -3.25
CA THR A 560 -16.88 26.59 -2.83
C THR A 560 -17.75 25.70 -3.73
N VAL A 561 -18.60 24.89 -3.10
CA VAL A 561 -19.66 24.14 -3.77
C VAL A 561 -20.99 24.80 -3.44
N ALA A 562 -21.78 25.13 -4.46
CA ALA A 562 -23.11 25.72 -4.28
C ALA A 562 -24.17 24.95 -5.07
N LEU A 563 -25.34 24.82 -4.46
CA LEU A 563 -26.54 24.23 -5.04
C LEU A 563 -27.50 25.34 -5.46
N TRP A 564 -28.09 25.20 -6.64
CA TRP A 564 -28.97 26.19 -7.25
C TRP A 564 -30.31 25.60 -7.67
N GLN A 565 -31.35 26.39 -7.54
CA GLN A 565 -32.69 26.13 -8.09
C GLN A 565 -33.04 27.30 -9.02
N GLY A 566 -32.94 27.08 -10.32
CA GLY A 566 -32.90 28.15 -11.30
C GLY A 566 -31.77 29.14 -11.01
N ASP A 567 -32.12 30.43 -10.87
CA ASP A 567 -31.15 31.48 -10.55
C ASP A 567 -30.93 31.69 -9.02
N LYS A 568 -31.64 30.95 -8.19
CA LYS A 568 -31.56 31.09 -6.73
C LYS A 568 -30.53 30.09 -6.16
N LYS A 569 -29.52 30.61 -5.46
CA LYS A 569 -28.61 29.78 -4.66
C LYS A 569 -29.38 29.31 -3.42
N VAL A 570 -29.51 27.98 -3.24
CA VAL A 570 -30.28 27.36 -2.15
C VAL A 570 -29.39 26.79 -1.04
N ALA A 571 -28.15 26.42 -1.36
CA ALA A 571 -27.16 25.99 -0.37
C ALA A 571 -25.75 26.30 -0.85
N GLU A 572 -24.80 26.43 0.09
CA GLU A 572 -23.40 26.68 -0.20
C GLU A 572 -22.51 26.15 0.92
N GLN A 573 -21.38 25.55 0.57
CA GLN A 573 -20.33 25.13 1.47
C GLN A 573 -18.98 25.57 0.91
N THR A 574 -18.15 26.18 1.77
CA THR A 574 -16.78 26.57 1.42
C THR A 574 -15.79 25.73 2.23
N VAL A 575 -14.87 25.10 1.53
CA VAL A 575 -13.74 24.35 2.09
C VAL A 575 -12.47 25.15 1.92
N THR A 576 -11.68 25.24 2.98
CA THR A 576 -10.39 25.96 2.97
C THR A 576 -9.28 25.04 3.47
N ARG A 577 -8.05 25.30 3.02
CA ARG A 577 -6.83 24.56 3.39
C ARG A 577 -6.91 23.07 3.10
N ASN A 578 -7.59 22.70 2.02
CA ASN A 578 -7.61 21.31 1.58
C ASN A 578 -6.20 20.87 1.14
N VAL A 579 -5.88 19.63 1.48
CA VAL A 579 -4.62 18.95 1.10
C VAL A 579 -4.89 17.55 0.57
N GLN A 580 -6.16 17.18 0.46
CA GLN A 580 -6.58 15.86 0.01
C GLN A 580 -7.03 15.87 -1.45
N ARG A 581 -6.79 14.75 -2.12
CA ARG A 581 -7.26 14.50 -3.48
C ARG A 581 -8.77 14.30 -3.51
N LYS A 582 -9.28 13.36 -2.71
CA LYS A 582 -10.70 13.04 -2.58
C LYS A 582 -11.34 13.89 -1.49
N ASN A 583 -12.44 14.54 -1.84
CA ASN A 583 -13.21 15.39 -0.93
C ASN A 583 -14.70 15.08 -1.07
N ILE A 584 -15.41 15.07 0.06
CA ILE A 584 -16.86 14.91 0.12
C ILE A 584 -17.43 16.15 0.81
N VAL A 585 -18.28 16.89 0.10
CA VAL A 585 -18.98 18.06 0.61
C VAL A 585 -20.43 17.66 0.86
N THR A 586 -20.88 17.76 2.12
CA THR A 586 -22.21 17.33 2.52
C THR A 586 -23.18 18.51 2.70
N PHE A 587 -24.44 18.30 2.39
CA PHE A 587 -25.53 19.24 2.55
C PHE A 587 -26.70 18.59 3.28
N PRO A 588 -27.55 19.33 3.99
CA PRO A 588 -28.91 18.87 4.21
C PRO A 588 -29.54 18.55 2.85
N LYS A 589 -30.32 17.47 2.75
CA LYS A 589 -30.99 17.08 1.50
C LYS A 589 -31.74 18.27 0.89
N THR A 590 -31.28 18.78 -0.25
CA THR A 590 -31.68 20.04 -0.86
C THR A 590 -32.03 19.84 -2.32
N GLU A 591 -33.26 20.22 -2.73
CA GLU A 591 -33.70 20.21 -4.13
C GLU A 591 -32.88 21.24 -4.93
N CYS A 592 -32.28 20.81 -6.03
CA CYS A 592 -31.54 21.67 -6.94
C CYS A 592 -31.52 21.09 -8.37
N ASP A 593 -31.33 21.99 -9.35
CA ASP A 593 -31.18 21.66 -10.76
C ASP A 593 -29.75 21.92 -11.29
N ARG A 594 -28.92 22.62 -10.49
CA ARG A 594 -27.57 22.96 -10.88
C ARG A 594 -26.62 22.97 -9.68
N ILE A 595 -25.43 22.42 -9.88
CA ILE A 595 -24.33 22.43 -8.93
C ILE A 595 -23.19 23.28 -9.52
N THR A 596 -22.57 24.17 -8.72
CA THR A 596 -21.35 24.88 -9.11
C THR A 596 -20.21 24.53 -8.17
N VAL A 597 -19.04 24.30 -8.75
CA VAL A 597 -17.76 24.12 -8.03
C VAL A 597 -16.84 25.27 -8.43
N THR A 598 -16.63 26.21 -7.51
CA THR A 598 -15.74 27.36 -7.74
C THR A 598 -14.41 27.11 -7.04
N VAL A 599 -13.32 27.05 -7.78
CA VAL A 599 -11.97 27.00 -7.24
C VAL A 599 -11.55 28.39 -6.83
N ASN A 600 -11.30 28.61 -5.55
CA ASN A 600 -10.87 29.90 -5.01
C ASN A 600 -9.35 30.01 -4.99
N GLN A 601 -8.63 28.91 -4.70
CA GLN A 601 -7.17 28.85 -4.66
C GLN A 601 -6.66 27.41 -4.78
N THR A 602 -5.49 27.23 -5.39
CA THR A 602 -4.70 25.98 -5.39
C THR A 602 -3.64 26.00 -4.29
N ASN A 603 -2.89 24.90 -4.11
CA ASN A 603 -1.72 24.86 -3.22
C ASN A 603 -0.45 25.47 -3.86
N GLY A 604 -0.54 26.00 -5.08
CA GLY A 604 0.58 26.68 -5.74
C GLY A 604 0.57 26.64 -7.27
N SER A 605 -0.33 25.86 -7.90
CA SER A 605 -0.54 25.90 -9.35
C SER A 605 -1.18 27.21 -9.79
N ASN A 606 -0.87 27.65 -11.00
CA ASN A 606 -1.52 28.79 -11.64
C ASN A 606 -2.83 28.41 -12.33
N GLU A 607 -3.19 27.14 -12.37
CA GLU A 607 -4.42 26.60 -12.96
C GLU A 607 -5.17 25.73 -11.94
N ALA A 608 -6.49 25.65 -12.11
CA ALA A 608 -7.34 24.73 -11.36
C ALA A 608 -7.44 23.37 -12.10
N HIS A 609 -7.27 22.27 -11.38
CA HIS A 609 -7.26 20.91 -11.92
C HIS A 609 -8.29 20.04 -11.20
N ILE A 610 -9.28 19.50 -11.92
CA ILE A 610 -10.31 18.60 -11.36
C ILE A 610 -10.48 17.39 -12.27
N TYR A 611 -10.29 16.19 -11.72
CA TYR A 611 -10.51 14.92 -12.41
C TYR A 611 -11.98 14.53 -12.43
N GLU A 612 -12.67 14.63 -11.29
CA GLU A 612 -14.02 14.07 -11.22
C GLU A 612 -14.92 14.86 -10.26
N VAL A 613 -16.18 14.96 -10.65
CA VAL A 613 -17.28 15.45 -9.81
C VAL A 613 -18.39 14.41 -9.83
N ARG A 614 -18.81 13.93 -8.64
CA ARG A 614 -19.98 13.06 -8.48
C ARG A 614 -21.01 13.74 -7.58
N VAL A 615 -22.28 13.45 -7.78
CA VAL A 615 -23.40 14.06 -7.05
C VAL A 615 -24.35 12.99 -6.57
N TYR A 616 -24.71 13.02 -5.29
CA TYR A 616 -25.58 12.02 -4.67
C TYR A 616 -26.73 12.68 -3.88
N SER A 617 -27.88 11.96 -3.81
CA SER A 617 -29.09 12.42 -3.09
C SER A 617 -29.15 11.95 -1.63
#